data_d86ada7e980e0c76af2fd2f7ab605482
#
_entry.id   d86ada7e980e0c76af2fd2f7ab605482
#
_cell.length_a   1.000
_cell.length_b   1.000
_cell.length_c   1.000
_cell.angle_alpha   90.00
_cell.angle_beta   90.00
_cell.angle_gamma   90.00
#
_symmetry.space_group_name_H-M   'P 1'
#
loop_
_entity.id
_entity.type
_entity.pdbx_description
1 polymer ?
#
loop_
_entity_poly.entity_id
_entity_poly.type
_entity_poly.pdbx_seq_one_letter_code
_entity_poly.pdbx_strand_id
1 'polypeptide(L)'
;MRLALSLILGLVCVFTIPAVNYSQGGQMEASRTVAGGGISVPGWVGKIDTKEEAGGAKLENAKLEKQGDGLHVVTGPAVTYWNPANKATGDYTVKATFKEPKYMNLNNHPHPYGLMIAGNDLGTDQQSYLYCAAYGNGNFIVRGFGPAPFQMNGGRGAPDPAVNKAAGPGEPVTQEIALSVKGDKVECSINNKVVASYDKAALVTAGKLKSTDGIYGIRFAHNTEAIVTGLTITKP
;
A
#
# COMPACT_ATOMS: atom_id res chain seq x y z
N MET A 1 -4.42 23.62 86.54
CA MET A 1 -3.47 23.51 85.41
C MET A 1 -4.10 22.64 84.37
N ARG A 2 -4.72 23.26 83.31
CA ARG A 2 -5.42 22.53 82.24
C ARG A 2 -4.54 22.61 81.00
N LEU A 3 -4.05 21.48 80.50
CA LEU A 3 -3.33 21.35 79.25
C LEU A 3 -4.38 21.32 78.07
N ALA A 4 -4.29 22.26 77.19
CA ALA A 4 -5.04 22.24 75.94
C ALA A 4 -4.23 21.48 74.89
N LEU A 5 -4.80 20.42 74.32
CA LEU A 5 -4.27 19.62 73.27
C LEU A 5 -4.80 20.16 71.91
N SER A 6 -3.95 20.83 71.17
CA SER A 6 -4.31 21.33 69.82
C SER A 6 -4.15 20.23 68.76
N LEU A 7 -5.27 19.80 68.18
CA LEU A 7 -5.28 18.86 67.05
C LEU A 7 -5.05 19.65 65.76
N ILE A 8 -3.93 19.41 65.09
CA ILE A 8 -3.68 19.94 63.77
C ILE A 8 -4.23 18.95 62.75
N LEU A 9 -5.31 19.34 62.10
CA LEU A 9 -5.92 18.57 61.00
C LEU A 9 -5.17 18.89 59.68
N GLY A 10 -4.28 17.98 59.26
CA GLY A 10 -3.56 18.09 57.99
C GLY A 10 -4.51 17.74 56.82
N LEU A 11 -4.80 18.73 55.99
CA LEU A 11 -5.55 18.55 54.75
C LEU A 11 -4.64 17.96 53.68
N VAL A 12 -4.76 16.66 53.39
CA VAL A 12 -4.07 16.01 52.29
C VAL A 12 -4.86 16.26 51.00
N CYS A 13 -4.41 17.22 50.19
CA CYS A 13 -4.92 17.38 48.84
C CYS A 13 -4.38 16.24 47.95
N VAL A 14 -5.23 15.27 47.66
CA VAL A 14 -4.97 14.24 46.63
C VAL A 14 -5.22 14.86 45.29
N PHE A 15 -4.12 15.24 44.59
CA PHE A 15 -4.20 15.59 43.19
C PHE A 15 -4.42 14.31 42.37
N THR A 16 -5.65 14.05 41.93
CA THR A 16 -5.92 13.05 40.91
C THR A 16 -5.50 13.60 39.57
N ILE A 17 -4.34 13.15 39.06
CA ILE A 17 -3.92 13.37 37.69
C ILE A 17 -4.81 12.47 36.82
N PRO A 18 -5.60 13.02 35.88
CA PRO A 18 -6.35 12.18 34.96
C PRO A 18 -5.34 11.40 34.12
N ALA A 19 -5.39 10.08 34.21
CA ALA A 19 -4.66 9.20 33.30
C ALA A 19 -5.17 9.45 31.89
N VAL A 20 -4.37 10.12 31.05
CA VAL A 20 -4.62 10.21 29.63
C VAL A 20 -4.41 8.82 29.07
N ASN A 21 -5.51 8.08 28.88
CA ASN A 21 -5.49 6.83 28.16
C ASN A 21 -5.14 7.12 26.69
N TYR A 22 -3.86 6.99 26.32
CA TYR A 22 -3.46 6.86 24.92
C TYR A 22 -3.87 5.47 24.42
N SER A 23 -5.15 5.25 24.21
CA SER A 23 -5.67 4.17 23.38
C SER A 23 -5.59 4.63 21.93
N GLN A 24 -4.40 4.56 21.35
CA GLN A 24 -4.17 4.74 19.92
C GLN A 24 -3.66 3.42 19.29
N GLY A 25 -4.34 2.34 19.58
CA GLY A 25 -4.44 1.22 18.66
C GLY A 25 -5.60 1.53 17.73
N GLY A 26 -5.39 2.26 16.64
CA GLY A 26 -6.39 2.38 15.58
C GLY A 26 -6.75 0.95 15.16
N GLN A 27 -7.96 0.50 15.43
CA GLN A 27 -8.45 -0.77 14.94
C GLN A 27 -8.29 -0.72 13.43
N MET A 28 -7.52 -1.66 12.87
CA MET A 28 -7.49 -1.83 11.42
C MET A 28 -8.90 -2.15 10.98
N GLU A 29 -9.37 -1.46 9.94
CA GLU A 29 -10.63 -1.81 9.33
C GLU A 29 -10.60 -3.30 8.94
N ALA A 30 -11.67 -4.03 9.27
CA ALA A 30 -11.75 -5.45 8.97
C ALA A 30 -11.70 -5.66 7.45
N SER A 31 -10.84 -6.57 7.02
CA SER A 31 -10.79 -7.00 5.63
C SER A 31 -12.08 -7.72 5.24
N ARG A 32 -12.67 -7.33 4.11
CA ARG A 32 -13.91 -7.91 3.60
C ARG A 32 -13.65 -9.30 3.00
N THR A 33 -14.63 -10.17 3.09
CA THR A 33 -14.65 -11.41 2.33
C THR A 33 -15.12 -11.12 0.91
N VAL A 34 -14.35 -11.54 -0.08
CA VAL A 34 -14.69 -11.39 -1.51
C VAL A 34 -15.27 -12.69 -2.03
N ALA A 35 -16.52 -12.63 -2.52
CA ALA A 35 -17.17 -13.81 -3.12
C ALA A 35 -16.45 -14.25 -4.41
N GLY A 36 -16.22 -15.57 -4.55
CA GLY A 36 -15.51 -16.13 -5.71
C GLY A 36 -14.04 -15.67 -5.80
N GLY A 37 -13.41 -15.48 -4.64
CA GLY A 37 -12.02 -15.03 -4.57
C GLY A 37 -11.02 -16.08 -5.05
N GLY A 38 -9.76 -15.70 -5.03
CA GLY A 38 -8.63 -16.45 -5.57
C GLY A 38 -8.11 -15.85 -6.88
N ILE A 39 -7.19 -16.57 -7.51
CA ILE A 39 -6.55 -16.15 -8.76
C ILE A 39 -7.04 -17.05 -9.89
N SER A 40 -7.75 -16.50 -10.87
CA SER A 40 -8.23 -17.20 -12.06
C SER A 40 -7.46 -16.84 -13.34
N VAL A 41 -6.39 -16.05 -13.24
CA VAL A 41 -5.55 -15.65 -14.37
C VAL A 41 -4.33 -16.56 -14.48
N PRO A 42 -4.18 -17.35 -15.57
CA PRO A 42 -3.07 -18.29 -15.71
C PRO A 42 -1.70 -17.62 -15.58
N GLY A 43 -0.81 -18.27 -14.84
CA GLY A 43 0.56 -17.82 -14.61
C GLY A 43 0.71 -16.71 -13.57
N TRP A 44 -0.39 -16.15 -13.04
CA TRP A 44 -0.32 -15.20 -11.96
C TRP A 44 -0.33 -15.90 -10.60
N VAL A 45 0.38 -15.28 -9.67
CA VAL A 45 0.45 -15.68 -8.27
C VAL A 45 0.26 -14.44 -7.40
N GLY A 46 0.03 -14.63 -6.10
CA GLY A 46 -0.18 -13.52 -5.18
C GLY A 46 0.18 -13.87 -3.75
N LYS A 47 0.45 -12.84 -2.96
CA LYS A 47 0.63 -12.96 -1.51
C LYS A 47 -0.08 -11.80 -0.82
N ILE A 48 -0.88 -12.10 0.18
CA ILE A 48 -1.45 -11.11 1.10
C ILE A 48 -0.38 -10.66 2.11
N ASP A 49 -0.60 -9.53 2.74
CA ASP A 49 0.32 -9.03 3.76
C ASP A 49 0.37 -9.98 4.96
N THR A 50 1.56 -10.28 5.43
CA THR A 50 1.81 -11.19 6.57
C THR A 50 1.00 -10.80 7.82
N LYS A 51 0.79 -9.50 8.05
CA LYS A 51 -0.02 -9.02 9.17
C LYS A 51 -1.50 -9.43 9.03
N GLU A 52 -2.05 -9.39 7.82
CA GLU A 52 -3.43 -9.79 7.56
C GLU A 52 -3.57 -11.31 7.57
N GLU A 53 -2.56 -12.02 7.04
CA GLU A 53 -2.47 -13.47 7.11
C GLU A 53 -2.43 -13.97 8.57
N ALA A 54 -1.64 -13.32 9.43
CA ALA A 54 -1.61 -13.60 10.87
C ALA A 54 -2.97 -13.29 11.56
N GLY A 55 -3.77 -12.39 11.00
CA GLY A 55 -5.15 -12.11 11.42
C GLY A 55 -6.17 -13.12 10.89
N GLY A 56 -5.76 -14.15 10.16
CA GLY A 56 -6.62 -15.21 9.63
C GLY A 56 -7.15 -14.97 8.21
N ALA A 57 -6.76 -13.86 7.57
CA ALA A 57 -7.09 -13.63 6.17
C ALA A 57 -6.34 -14.62 5.26
N LYS A 58 -6.94 -14.93 4.10
CA LYS A 58 -6.40 -15.86 3.10
C LYS A 58 -6.40 -15.20 1.73
N LEU A 59 -5.59 -15.71 0.81
CA LEU A 59 -5.53 -15.21 -0.56
C LEU A 59 -6.91 -15.30 -1.25
N GLU A 60 -7.71 -16.30 -0.92
CA GLU A 60 -9.08 -16.49 -1.41
C GLU A 60 -10.06 -15.41 -0.92
N ASN A 61 -9.66 -14.58 0.04
CA ASN A 61 -10.42 -13.39 0.44
C ASN A 61 -10.15 -12.17 -0.47
N ALA A 62 -9.33 -12.34 -1.50
CA ALA A 62 -9.12 -11.38 -2.57
C ALA A 62 -9.31 -12.07 -3.92
N LYS A 63 -9.61 -11.32 -4.97
CA LYS A 63 -9.88 -11.82 -6.31
C LYS A 63 -8.93 -11.19 -7.33
N LEU A 64 -8.40 -12.03 -8.24
CA LEU A 64 -7.76 -11.61 -9.47
C LEU A 64 -8.36 -12.43 -10.62
N GLU A 65 -9.07 -11.77 -11.52
CA GLU A 65 -9.68 -12.41 -12.68
C GLU A 65 -9.42 -11.62 -13.97
N LYS A 66 -9.60 -12.27 -15.11
CA LYS A 66 -9.56 -11.63 -16.42
C LYS A 66 -10.84 -10.83 -16.65
N GLN A 67 -10.71 -9.59 -17.14
CA GLN A 67 -11.84 -8.77 -17.57
C GLN A 67 -11.49 -8.04 -18.88
N GLY A 68 -12.06 -8.51 -19.98
CA GLY A 68 -11.65 -8.04 -21.31
C GLY A 68 -10.16 -8.27 -21.53
N ASP A 69 -9.43 -7.22 -21.94
CA ASP A 69 -7.97 -7.25 -22.08
C ASP A 69 -7.22 -6.94 -20.78
N GLY A 70 -7.95 -6.65 -19.70
CA GLY A 70 -7.39 -6.28 -18.41
C GLY A 70 -7.52 -7.35 -17.33
N LEU A 71 -7.17 -6.93 -16.13
CA LEU A 71 -7.29 -7.68 -14.89
C LEU A 71 -8.29 -6.96 -14.00
N HIS A 72 -9.25 -7.66 -13.45
CA HIS A 72 -10.13 -7.15 -12.41
C HIS A 72 -9.64 -7.66 -11.06
N VAL A 73 -9.40 -6.72 -10.15
CA VAL A 73 -8.94 -6.99 -8.78
C VAL A 73 -9.97 -6.49 -7.80
N VAL A 74 -10.35 -7.34 -6.86
CA VAL A 74 -11.17 -6.97 -5.69
C VAL A 74 -10.47 -7.54 -4.46
N THR A 75 -10.21 -6.69 -3.46
CA THR A 75 -9.51 -7.11 -2.26
C THR A 75 -10.38 -7.04 -1.02
N GLY A 76 -10.30 -8.09 -0.20
CA GLY A 76 -10.54 -8.01 1.24
C GLY A 76 -9.21 -7.63 1.90
N PRO A 77 -8.23 -8.55 2.04
CA PRO A 77 -6.90 -8.23 2.53
C PRO A 77 -6.05 -7.46 1.50
N ALA A 78 -5.03 -6.77 1.97
CA ALA A 78 -4.01 -6.17 1.12
C ALA A 78 -3.17 -7.26 0.45
N VAL A 79 -2.92 -7.11 -0.85
CA VAL A 79 -2.33 -8.17 -1.68
C VAL A 79 -1.37 -7.59 -2.72
N THR A 80 -0.33 -8.35 -3.02
CA THR A 80 0.54 -8.14 -4.17
C THR A 80 0.35 -9.30 -5.14
N TYR A 81 0.12 -8.99 -6.42
CA TYR A 81 0.00 -9.97 -7.50
C TYR A 81 1.11 -9.78 -8.52
N TRP A 82 1.65 -10.87 -9.02
CA TRP A 82 2.67 -10.87 -10.08
C TRP A 82 2.58 -12.11 -10.95
N ASN A 83 3.14 -12.01 -12.15
CA ASN A 83 3.45 -13.16 -12.96
C ASN A 83 4.98 -13.38 -12.89
N PRO A 84 5.50 -14.56 -12.53
CA PRO A 84 6.94 -14.83 -12.48
C PRO A 84 7.69 -14.60 -13.79
N ALA A 85 6.98 -14.59 -14.93
CA ALA A 85 7.55 -14.25 -16.23
C ALA A 85 7.77 -12.75 -16.43
N ASN A 86 7.12 -11.89 -15.62
CA ASN A 86 7.25 -10.43 -15.70
C ASN A 86 8.56 -9.96 -15.08
N LYS A 87 9.66 -10.05 -15.82
CA LYS A 87 11.01 -9.69 -15.35
C LYS A 87 11.46 -8.38 -15.96
N ALA A 88 12.06 -7.53 -15.14
CA ALA A 88 12.68 -6.26 -15.51
C ALA A 88 14.14 -6.23 -15.05
N THR A 89 15.04 -5.75 -15.89
CA THR A 89 16.49 -5.66 -15.61
C THR A 89 17.08 -4.43 -16.28
N GLY A 90 18.08 -3.81 -15.63
CA GLY A 90 18.75 -2.59 -16.12
C GLY A 90 17.82 -1.38 -16.09
N ASP A 91 17.84 -0.59 -17.14
CA ASP A 91 16.93 0.54 -17.31
C ASP A 91 15.62 0.07 -17.95
N TYR A 92 14.49 0.50 -17.36
CA TYR A 92 13.16 0.12 -17.84
C TYR A 92 12.09 1.07 -17.30
N THR A 93 10.92 1.02 -17.92
CA THR A 93 9.70 1.62 -17.39
C THR A 93 8.57 0.60 -17.44
N VAL A 94 7.95 0.34 -16.30
CA VAL A 94 6.70 -0.44 -16.19
C VAL A 94 5.56 0.53 -16.02
N LYS A 95 4.47 0.35 -16.77
CA LYS A 95 3.27 1.17 -16.63
C LYS A 95 1.99 0.36 -16.73
N ALA A 96 0.91 0.87 -16.13
CA ALA A 96 -0.45 0.36 -16.28
C ALA A 96 -1.47 1.47 -15.97
N THR A 97 -2.67 1.29 -16.49
CA THR A 97 -3.84 2.12 -16.16
C THR A 97 -4.71 1.37 -15.15
N PHE A 98 -5.05 2.06 -14.07
CA PHE A 98 -5.93 1.58 -13.01
C PHE A 98 -7.23 2.38 -13.05
N LYS A 99 -8.36 1.70 -13.23
CA LYS A 99 -9.69 2.29 -13.12
C LYS A 99 -10.37 1.73 -11.88
N GLU A 100 -10.50 2.52 -10.84
CA GLU A 100 -11.37 2.25 -9.71
C GLU A 100 -12.81 2.59 -10.13
N PRO A 101 -13.69 1.60 -10.27
CA PRO A 101 -15.01 1.86 -10.85
C PRO A 101 -15.96 2.60 -9.90
N LYS A 102 -15.76 2.41 -8.60
CA LYS A 102 -16.59 3.00 -7.54
C LYS A 102 -15.72 3.32 -6.32
N TYR A 103 -15.15 4.52 -6.34
CA TYR A 103 -14.31 5.01 -5.25
C TYR A 103 -15.00 4.88 -3.89
N MET A 104 -14.30 4.33 -2.90
CA MET A 104 -14.81 4.09 -1.53
C MET A 104 -16.09 3.26 -1.44
N ASN A 105 -16.42 2.45 -2.46
CA ASN A 105 -17.63 1.62 -2.42
C ASN A 105 -17.48 0.40 -1.48
N LEU A 106 -16.25 -0.03 -1.22
CA LEU A 106 -15.92 -1.19 -0.40
C LEU A 106 -15.50 -0.83 1.03
N ASN A 107 -15.35 0.46 1.36
CA ASN A 107 -14.87 0.97 2.64
C ASN A 107 -15.32 2.41 2.88
N ASN A 108 -14.98 2.97 4.05
CA ASN A 108 -15.37 4.34 4.43
C ASN A 108 -14.25 5.37 4.21
N HIS A 109 -13.09 4.96 3.72
CA HIS A 109 -11.94 5.81 3.48
C HIS A 109 -11.11 5.28 2.30
N PRO A 110 -10.30 6.14 1.66
CA PRO A 110 -9.57 5.76 0.47
C PRO A 110 -8.45 4.77 0.78
N HIS A 111 -8.30 3.78 -0.08
CA HIS A 111 -7.18 2.86 -0.08
C HIS A 111 -6.45 2.88 -1.41
N PRO A 112 -5.11 2.70 -1.42
CA PRO A 112 -4.33 2.84 -2.64
C PRO A 112 -4.21 1.54 -3.43
N TYR A 113 -4.00 1.72 -4.73
CA TYR A 113 -3.65 0.67 -5.68
C TYR A 113 -2.55 1.17 -6.62
N GLY A 114 -1.74 0.28 -7.15
CA GLY A 114 -0.66 0.69 -8.04
C GLY A 114 0.25 -0.42 -8.53
N LEU A 115 1.41 0.00 -9.02
CA LEU A 115 2.44 -0.86 -9.55
C LEU A 115 3.48 -1.24 -8.50
N MET A 116 4.05 -2.43 -8.64
CA MET A 116 5.29 -2.81 -7.96
C MET A 116 6.38 -3.21 -8.96
N ILE A 117 7.62 -2.93 -8.61
CA ILE A 117 8.85 -3.31 -9.32
C ILE A 117 9.91 -3.83 -8.35
N ALA A 118 11.02 -4.30 -8.89
CA ALA A 118 12.16 -4.78 -8.11
C ALA A 118 11.81 -5.95 -7.18
N GLY A 119 10.84 -6.78 -7.60
CA GLY A 119 10.38 -7.92 -6.83
C GLY A 119 11.41 -9.04 -6.78
N ASN A 120 11.98 -9.28 -5.60
CA ASN A 120 12.93 -10.35 -5.32
C ASN A 120 12.39 -11.23 -4.20
N ASP A 121 12.59 -12.54 -4.30
CA ASP A 121 12.13 -13.54 -3.33
C ASP A 121 10.66 -13.41 -2.93
N LEU A 122 9.83 -13.00 -3.89
CA LEU A 122 8.41 -12.77 -3.69
C LEU A 122 7.71 -14.03 -3.15
N GLY A 123 6.78 -13.84 -2.24
CA GLY A 123 6.05 -14.93 -1.58
C GLY A 123 6.77 -15.55 -0.39
N THR A 124 7.99 -15.13 -0.07
CA THR A 124 8.76 -15.57 1.10
C THR A 124 8.88 -14.49 2.16
N ASP A 125 9.40 -14.83 3.33
CA ASP A 125 9.70 -13.86 4.39
C ASP A 125 10.93 -12.98 4.06
N GLN A 126 11.66 -13.30 2.98
CA GLN A 126 12.80 -12.56 2.48
C GLN A 126 12.46 -11.66 1.30
N GLN A 127 11.18 -11.52 0.98
CA GLN A 127 10.75 -10.72 -0.17
C GLN A 127 11.17 -9.26 -0.05
N SER A 128 11.54 -8.66 -1.19
CA SER A 128 11.73 -7.23 -1.30
C SER A 128 11.13 -6.70 -2.58
N TYR A 129 10.48 -5.53 -2.54
CA TYR A 129 9.95 -4.82 -3.70
C TYR A 129 9.61 -3.38 -3.36
N LEU A 130 9.59 -2.52 -4.37
CA LEU A 130 9.09 -1.13 -4.30
C LEU A 130 7.73 -1.04 -4.97
N TYR A 131 6.82 -0.23 -4.44
CA TYR A 131 5.57 0.09 -5.11
C TYR A 131 5.23 1.57 -5.05
N CYS A 132 4.59 2.06 -6.11
CA CYS A 132 3.95 3.35 -6.18
C CYS A 132 2.46 3.14 -6.37
N ALA A 133 1.65 3.76 -5.52
CA ALA A 133 0.21 3.57 -5.53
C ALA A 133 -0.53 4.91 -5.33
N ALA A 134 -1.64 5.05 -6.02
CA ALA A 134 -2.51 6.21 -5.95
C ALA A 134 -3.77 5.91 -5.15
N TYR A 135 -4.31 6.94 -4.53
CA TYR A 135 -5.62 6.96 -3.90
C TYR A 135 -6.60 7.74 -4.77
N GLY A 136 -7.85 7.35 -4.78
CA GLY A 136 -8.90 8.09 -5.47
C GLY A 136 -9.22 9.48 -4.91
N ASN A 137 -8.56 9.90 -3.83
CA ASN A 137 -8.69 11.26 -3.24
C ASN A 137 -7.60 12.25 -3.70
N GLY A 138 -6.71 11.86 -4.60
CA GLY A 138 -5.63 12.72 -5.10
C GLY A 138 -4.31 12.59 -4.35
N ASN A 139 -4.18 11.63 -3.46
CA ASN A 139 -2.92 11.31 -2.78
C ASN A 139 -2.19 10.15 -3.49
N PHE A 140 -0.89 10.02 -3.23
CA PHE A 140 -0.09 8.87 -3.63
C PHE A 140 0.88 8.45 -2.52
N ILE A 141 1.34 7.20 -2.59
CA ILE A 141 2.39 6.69 -1.72
C ILE A 141 3.47 5.98 -2.54
N VAL A 142 4.70 6.06 -2.05
CA VAL A 142 5.82 5.20 -2.49
C VAL A 142 6.33 4.46 -1.25
N ARG A 143 6.22 3.15 -1.30
CA ARG A 143 6.58 2.25 -0.20
C ARG A 143 7.22 0.98 -0.73
N GLY A 144 7.72 0.16 0.15
CA GLY A 144 8.23 -1.14 -0.21
C GLY A 144 8.28 -2.09 0.97
N PHE A 145 8.63 -3.30 0.62
CA PHE A 145 8.97 -4.37 1.55
C PHE A 145 10.45 -4.73 1.36
N GLY A 146 11.09 -5.05 2.44
CA GLY A 146 12.42 -5.57 2.57
C GLY A 146 12.44 -6.44 3.82
N PRO A 147 13.55 -6.51 4.57
CA PRO A 147 13.58 -7.14 5.90
C PRO A 147 12.49 -6.57 6.83
N ALA A 148 12.09 -5.31 6.61
CA ALA A 148 10.92 -4.69 7.20
C ALA A 148 10.24 -3.79 6.16
N PRO A 149 8.93 -3.49 6.29
CA PRO A 149 8.26 -2.50 5.45
C PRO A 149 8.92 -1.14 5.58
N PHE A 150 9.09 -0.42 4.46
CA PHE A 150 9.67 0.91 4.43
C PHE A 150 8.81 1.90 3.64
N GLN A 151 8.97 3.20 3.95
CA GLN A 151 8.23 4.28 3.33
C GLN A 151 9.21 5.31 2.76
N MET A 152 8.90 5.82 1.57
CA MET A 152 9.71 6.81 0.87
C MET A 152 9.08 8.21 0.89
N ASN A 153 7.77 8.31 1.05
CA ASN A 153 7.04 9.54 1.28
C ASN A 153 6.08 9.37 2.47
N GLY A 154 5.46 10.45 2.96
CA GLY A 154 4.72 10.50 4.21
C GLY A 154 3.77 9.35 4.52
N GLY A 155 3.52 9.08 5.80
CA GLY A 155 2.85 7.87 6.30
C GLY A 155 1.45 7.58 5.78
N ARG A 156 0.68 8.60 5.37
CA ARG A 156 -0.65 8.48 4.75
C ARG A 156 -0.67 8.92 3.29
N GLY A 157 0.51 8.99 2.66
CA GLY A 157 0.69 9.52 1.33
C GLY A 157 0.78 11.05 1.31
N ALA A 158 1.11 11.59 0.15
CA ALA A 158 1.18 13.02 -0.12
C ALA A 158 0.18 13.39 -1.22
N PRO A 159 -0.47 14.54 -1.15
CA PRO A 159 -1.28 15.05 -2.26
C PRO A 159 -0.37 15.49 -3.41
N ASP A 160 -0.82 15.23 -4.64
CA ASP A 160 -0.16 15.74 -5.83
C ASP A 160 -1.21 16.09 -6.90
N PRO A 161 -1.10 17.23 -7.59
CA PRO A 161 -2.05 17.65 -8.61
C PRO A 161 -2.09 16.72 -9.83
N ALA A 162 -1.08 15.87 -10.04
CA ALA A 162 -1.08 14.86 -11.08
C ALA A 162 -2.01 13.68 -10.76
N VAL A 163 -2.36 13.46 -9.51
CA VAL A 163 -3.23 12.35 -9.09
C VAL A 163 -4.69 12.76 -9.23
N ASN A 164 -5.43 12.06 -10.09
CA ASN A 164 -6.85 12.35 -10.29
C ASN A 164 -7.65 12.09 -9.01
N LYS A 165 -8.69 12.89 -8.81
CA LYS A 165 -9.66 12.73 -7.73
C LYS A 165 -10.98 12.24 -8.28
N ALA A 166 -11.58 11.26 -7.60
CA ALA A 166 -12.97 10.93 -7.82
C ALA A 166 -13.86 12.13 -7.48
N ALA A 167 -14.98 12.28 -8.19
CA ALA A 167 -15.94 13.36 -7.90
C ALA A 167 -16.61 13.19 -6.52
N GLY A 168 -16.68 11.95 -6.01
CA GLY A 168 -17.22 11.61 -4.71
C GLY A 168 -17.21 10.10 -4.47
N PRO A 169 -17.65 9.64 -3.28
CA PRO A 169 -17.84 8.22 -3.01
C PRO A 169 -18.79 7.57 -4.01
N GLY A 170 -18.44 6.40 -4.52
CA GLY A 170 -19.20 5.68 -5.55
C GLY A 170 -18.88 6.11 -6.99
N GLU A 171 -18.15 7.22 -7.19
CA GLU A 171 -17.78 7.70 -8.50
C GLU A 171 -16.48 7.08 -9.02
N PRO A 172 -16.31 6.92 -10.34
CA PRO A 172 -15.12 6.31 -10.89
C PRO A 172 -13.92 7.27 -10.86
N VAL A 173 -12.73 6.70 -10.77
CA VAL A 173 -11.47 7.43 -10.96
C VAL A 173 -10.46 6.56 -11.71
N THR A 174 -9.66 7.17 -12.57
CA THR A 174 -8.65 6.47 -13.36
C THR A 174 -7.29 7.12 -13.15
N GLN A 175 -6.25 6.30 -12.99
CA GLN A 175 -4.86 6.71 -12.90
C GLN A 175 -4.02 5.91 -13.90
N GLU A 176 -3.14 6.54 -14.65
CA GLU A 176 -2.01 5.86 -15.26
C GLU A 176 -0.83 5.96 -14.28
N ILE A 177 -0.27 4.83 -13.89
CA ILE A 177 0.89 4.79 -12.98
C ILE A 177 2.06 4.17 -13.72
N ALA A 178 3.24 4.77 -13.59
CA ALA A 178 4.48 4.24 -14.12
C ALA A 178 5.58 4.25 -13.05
N LEU A 179 6.39 3.21 -13.05
CA LEU A 179 7.63 3.12 -12.28
C LEU A 179 8.79 2.90 -13.25
N SER A 180 9.79 3.76 -13.18
CA SER A 180 10.96 3.74 -14.05
C SER A 180 12.25 3.55 -13.25
N VAL A 181 13.16 2.76 -13.79
CA VAL A 181 14.58 2.74 -13.41
C VAL A 181 15.36 3.31 -14.58
N LYS A 182 16.11 4.39 -14.35
CA LYS A 182 16.89 5.11 -15.37
C LYS A 182 18.23 5.53 -14.77
N GLY A 183 19.29 4.83 -15.14
CA GLY A 183 20.62 5.03 -14.59
C GLY A 183 20.62 4.89 -13.06
N ASP A 184 20.88 5.97 -12.35
CA ASP A 184 20.94 6.04 -10.88
C ASP A 184 19.61 6.48 -10.22
N LYS A 185 18.54 6.68 -10.99
CA LYS A 185 17.24 7.13 -10.49
C LYS A 185 16.16 6.08 -10.60
N VAL A 186 15.26 6.11 -9.62
CA VAL A 186 13.98 5.37 -9.62
C VAL A 186 12.87 6.39 -9.47
N GLU A 187 11.96 6.43 -10.44
CA GLU A 187 10.90 7.43 -10.51
C GLU A 187 9.51 6.79 -10.47
N CYS A 188 8.61 7.41 -9.72
CA CYS A 188 7.17 7.18 -9.86
C CYS A 188 6.55 8.32 -10.65
N SER A 189 5.80 7.97 -11.70
CA SER A 189 4.97 8.92 -12.45
C SER A 189 3.51 8.53 -12.33
N ILE A 190 2.63 9.53 -12.21
CA ILE A 190 1.18 9.35 -12.23
C ILE A 190 0.63 10.31 -13.27
N ASN A 191 -0.21 9.80 -14.18
CA ASN A 191 -0.82 10.55 -15.28
C ASN A 191 0.23 11.37 -16.07
N ASN A 192 1.33 10.71 -16.43
CA ASN A 192 2.47 11.27 -17.18
C ASN A 192 3.26 12.40 -16.47
N LYS A 193 3.13 12.53 -15.15
CA LYS A 193 3.92 13.47 -14.34
C LYS A 193 4.74 12.69 -13.30
N VAL A 194 6.03 13.02 -13.18
CA VAL A 194 6.88 12.50 -12.12
C VAL A 194 6.40 13.09 -10.79
N VAL A 195 5.92 12.25 -9.88
CA VAL A 195 5.45 12.64 -8.54
C VAL A 195 6.48 12.34 -7.47
N ALA A 196 7.43 11.44 -7.74
CA ALA A 196 8.54 11.13 -6.86
C ALA A 196 9.76 10.62 -7.65
N SER A 197 10.96 11.01 -7.20
CA SER A 197 12.23 10.54 -7.76
C SER A 197 13.21 10.28 -6.61
N TYR A 198 13.87 9.14 -6.65
CA TYR A 198 14.81 8.68 -5.61
C TYR A 198 16.12 8.21 -6.24
N ASP A 199 17.21 8.39 -5.51
CA ASP A 199 18.47 7.76 -5.87
C ASP A 199 18.38 6.24 -5.69
N LYS A 200 18.83 5.49 -6.69
CA LYS A 200 18.90 4.03 -6.63
C LYS A 200 19.66 3.55 -5.38
N ALA A 201 20.75 4.24 -5.03
CA ALA A 201 21.54 3.95 -3.83
C ALA A 201 20.76 4.16 -2.52
N ALA A 202 19.74 5.02 -2.49
CA ALA A 202 18.87 5.21 -1.33
C ALA A 202 17.80 4.11 -1.18
N LEU A 203 17.56 3.36 -2.25
CA LEU A 203 16.59 2.26 -2.29
C LEU A 203 17.26 0.89 -2.14
N VAL A 204 18.40 0.67 -2.81
CA VAL A 204 19.13 -0.61 -2.77
C VAL A 204 20.08 -0.59 -1.59
N THR A 205 19.58 -1.03 -0.45
CA THR A 205 20.31 -1.08 0.83
C THR A 205 19.91 -2.36 1.59
N ALA A 206 20.72 -2.76 2.57
CA ALA A 206 20.44 -3.93 3.41
C ALA A 206 19.06 -3.88 4.12
N GLY A 207 18.50 -2.69 4.34
CA GLY A 207 17.19 -2.50 4.99
C GLY A 207 15.99 -2.36 4.04
N LYS A 208 16.22 -2.36 2.73
CA LYS A 208 15.18 -2.09 1.73
C LYS A 208 15.22 -3.10 0.58
N LEU A 209 15.59 -2.66 -0.63
CA LEU A 209 15.61 -3.51 -1.82
C LEU A 209 16.92 -4.29 -1.94
N LYS A 210 16.84 -5.51 -2.43
CA LYS A 210 18.01 -6.30 -2.82
C LYS A 210 18.61 -5.80 -4.14
N SER A 211 17.76 -5.39 -5.07
CA SER A 211 18.13 -4.88 -6.41
C SER A 211 16.97 -4.05 -6.96
N THR A 212 17.21 -3.24 -7.98
CA THR A 212 16.17 -2.67 -8.84
C THR A 212 15.76 -3.63 -9.96
N ASP A 213 16.55 -4.64 -10.26
CA ASP A 213 16.17 -5.75 -11.12
C ASP A 213 15.25 -6.71 -10.37
N GLY A 214 14.31 -7.32 -11.08
CA GLY A 214 13.39 -8.27 -10.47
C GLY A 214 12.07 -8.40 -11.19
N ILE A 215 11.07 -8.90 -10.50
CA ILE A 215 9.72 -9.10 -11.00
C ILE A 215 8.92 -7.80 -10.83
N TYR A 216 8.06 -7.48 -11.82
CA TYR A 216 7.07 -6.42 -11.69
C TYR A 216 5.65 -6.98 -11.64
N GLY A 217 4.74 -6.22 -11.03
CA GLY A 217 3.36 -6.62 -10.85
C GLY A 217 2.51 -5.46 -10.32
N ILE A 218 1.45 -5.82 -9.62
CA ILE A 218 0.46 -4.88 -9.10
C ILE A 218 0.29 -5.05 -7.59
N ARG A 219 0.03 -3.94 -6.92
CA ARG A 219 -0.16 -3.89 -5.46
C ARG A 219 -1.48 -3.22 -5.12
N PHE A 220 -2.24 -3.84 -4.23
CA PHE A 220 -3.52 -3.35 -3.74
C PHE A 220 -3.55 -3.32 -2.22
N ALA A 221 -4.06 -2.25 -1.64
CA ALA A 221 -4.42 -2.22 -0.23
C ALA A 221 -5.68 -3.07 0.02
N HIS A 222 -6.04 -3.24 1.28
CA HIS A 222 -7.27 -3.94 1.64
C HIS A 222 -8.52 -3.17 1.17
N ASN A 223 -9.65 -3.88 1.02
CA ASN A 223 -10.96 -3.32 0.68
C ASN A 223 -10.97 -2.42 -0.57
N THR A 224 -10.19 -2.76 -1.58
CA THR A 224 -10.01 -1.98 -2.82
C THR A 224 -10.54 -2.75 -4.03
N GLU A 225 -10.99 -2.03 -5.05
CA GLU A 225 -11.38 -2.60 -6.34
C GLU A 225 -10.80 -1.75 -7.47
N ALA A 226 -10.17 -2.38 -8.46
CA ALA A 226 -9.84 -1.71 -9.72
C ALA A 226 -9.71 -2.68 -10.90
N ILE A 227 -9.92 -2.13 -12.10
CA ILE A 227 -9.60 -2.77 -13.38
C ILE A 227 -8.24 -2.24 -13.82
N VAL A 228 -7.31 -3.16 -14.10
CA VAL A 228 -5.94 -2.85 -14.53
C VAL A 228 -5.80 -3.20 -16.00
N THR A 229 -5.42 -2.24 -16.83
CA THR A 229 -5.20 -2.43 -18.26
C THR A 229 -3.81 -1.93 -18.67
N GLY A 230 -3.30 -2.41 -19.80
CA GLY A 230 -2.05 -1.93 -20.39
C GLY A 230 -0.82 -2.13 -19.51
N LEU A 231 -0.80 -3.20 -18.69
CA LEU A 231 0.42 -3.54 -17.93
C LEU A 231 1.53 -3.94 -18.93
N THR A 232 2.48 -3.06 -19.09
CA THR A 232 3.56 -3.19 -20.08
C THR A 232 4.89 -2.77 -19.48
N ILE A 233 5.97 -3.27 -20.10
CA ILE A 233 7.34 -2.83 -19.86
C ILE A 233 7.94 -2.29 -21.14
N THR A 234 8.66 -1.18 -21.05
CA THR A 234 9.49 -0.65 -22.12
C THR A 234 10.94 -0.54 -21.65
N LYS A 235 11.88 -0.77 -22.53
CA LYS A 235 13.32 -0.54 -22.34
C LYS A 235 13.77 0.60 -23.27
N PRO A 236 14.80 1.38 -22.86
CA PRO A 236 15.40 2.38 -23.74
C PRO A 236 15.93 1.78 -25.02
#